data_2b4bb2d085ce25dd83686303c8764af4
#
_entry.id   2b4bb2d085ce25dd83686303c8764af4
#
_cell.length_a   1.000
_cell.length_b   1.000
_cell.length_c   1.000
_cell.angle_alpha   90.00
_cell.angle_beta   90.00
_cell.angle_gamma   90.00
#
_symmetry.space_group_name_H-M   'P 1'
#
loop_
_entity.id
_entity.type
_entity.pdbx_description
1 polymer ?
#
loop_
_entity_poly.entity_id
_entity_poly.type
_entity_poly.pdbx_seq_one_letter_code
_entity_poly.pdbx_strand_id
1 'polypeptide(L)'
;MCCIKQCRNFCGSVLCTGWKWWRWLRSWILGSAGSSATEQSYGIFNKSTGKTAVEFYNSTAWEDDYCLAALLLYQITGNISYLSEYNQYKNADAAMKPYWPLGWDNVGPAVAYYDENSSKIASLMGISDGNSTYGGYRCVSNWGSARYNTSMQYTGLLYDKMTSIETYRGWSEGQMKYLLGNNAAKQCFVIGYNAYGPKYPHHRAASGYTGGPQGTTAQKYTLIGALVGGQSLSGVYLDNANDYQYTEVAIDYNATLVAAAAAIYEKYTSDTEHQYIDKNLSSGGSSTPDVPKEVAATGVALNKDTLSFEIGGTNPVTETTLVATVSPDDATDKSVTWSSSNNKVATVNASGKVTAVGAGSATITAKANGSTSDVKATCAVTVWKTPEAPTQAPS
;
A
#
# COMPACT_ATOMS: atom_id res chain seq x y z
N MET A 1 0.10 -16.17 16.19
CA MET A 1 1.39 -16.23 16.92
C MET A 1 2.63 -16.22 16.01
N CYS A 2 2.62 -16.81 14.83
CA CYS A 2 3.80 -16.83 13.94
C CYS A 2 4.15 -15.45 13.34
N CYS A 3 3.19 -14.65 12.91
CA CYS A 3 3.42 -13.30 12.39
C CYS A 3 3.98 -12.32 13.44
N ILE A 4 3.57 -12.45 14.70
CA ILE A 4 4.08 -11.58 15.79
C ILE A 4 5.55 -11.90 16.10
N LYS A 5 5.98 -13.17 15.98
CA LYS A 5 7.41 -13.54 16.13
C LYS A 5 8.27 -13.06 14.96
N GLN A 6 7.75 -13.04 13.73
CA GLN A 6 8.47 -12.50 12.58
C GLN A 6 8.54 -10.97 12.61
N CYS A 7 7.49 -10.27 13.06
CA CYS A 7 7.56 -8.83 13.32
C CYS A 7 8.54 -8.49 14.45
N ARG A 8 8.67 -9.30 15.50
CA ARG A 8 9.72 -9.10 16.52
C ARG A 8 11.14 -9.19 15.96
N ASN A 9 11.40 -10.09 15.02
CA ASN A 9 12.72 -10.22 14.38
C ASN A 9 12.97 -9.11 13.35
N PHE A 10 11.94 -8.60 12.67
CA PHE A 10 12.06 -7.46 11.75
C PHE A 10 12.15 -6.13 12.50
N CYS A 11 11.41 -5.94 13.58
CA CYS A 11 11.55 -4.78 14.47
C CYS A 11 12.89 -4.74 15.22
N GLY A 12 13.50 -5.88 15.52
CA GLY A 12 14.81 -5.93 16.22
C GLY A 12 15.94 -5.24 15.45
N SER A 13 15.94 -5.28 14.11
CA SER A 13 16.92 -4.60 13.27
C SER A 13 16.59 -3.13 13.00
N VAL A 14 15.29 -2.75 13.05
CA VAL A 14 14.84 -1.37 12.89
C VAL A 14 14.93 -0.59 14.21
N LEU A 15 14.86 -1.27 15.36
CA LEU A 15 14.97 -0.65 16.70
C LEU A 15 16.37 -0.09 16.99
N CYS A 16 17.44 -0.60 16.38
CA CYS A 16 18.79 -0.09 16.60
C CYS A 16 19.08 1.27 15.92
N THR A 17 18.34 1.63 14.86
CA THR A 17 18.47 2.93 14.18
C THR A 17 17.24 3.85 14.38
N GLY A 18 16.19 3.35 15.01
CA GLY A 18 14.85 3.94 15.02
C GLY A 18 14.47 4.77 16.25
N TRP A 19 15.35 4.95 17.24
CA TRP A 19 15.00 5.73 18.44
C TRP A 19 14.52 7.15 18.16
N LYS A 20 14.98 7.78 17.07
CA LYS A 20 14.51 9.09 16.64
C LYS A 20 13.12 9.04 15.99
N TRP A 21 12.83 7.99 15.21
CA TRP A 21 11.51 7.77 14.59
C TRP A 21 10.45 7.43 15.64
N TRP A 22 10.78 6.62 16.65
CA TRP A 22 9.90 6.28 17.76
C TRP A 22 9.55 7.49 18.65
N ARG A 23 10.52 8.37 18.90
CA ARG A 23 10.24 9.63 19.60
C ARG A 23 9.34 10.56 18.77
N TRP A 24 9.47 10.53 17.46
CA TRP A 24 8.66 11.33 16.55
C TRP A 24 7.24 10.75 16.42
N LEU A 25 7.09 9.43 16.23
CA LEU A 25 5.80 8.74 16.20
C LEU A 25 5.06 8.88 17.55
N ARG A 26 5.75 8.70 18.67
CA ARG A 26 5.22 8.95 20.01
C ARG A 26 4.83 10.41 20.22
N SER A 27 5.66 11.35 19.79
CA SER A 27 5.38 12.78 19.88
C SER A 27 4.23 13.18 18.97
N TRP A 28 4.09 12.48 17.83
CA TRP A 28 3.03 12.74 16.86
C TRP A 28 1.70 12.10 17.30
N ILE A 29 1.71 10.85 17.76
CA ILE A 29 0.51 10.14 18.19
C ILE A 29 0.04 10.60 19.58
N LEU A 30 0.95 10.81 20.54
CA LEU A 30 0.62 11.18 21.91
C LEU A 30 0.68 12.69 22.17
N GLY A 31 1.48 13.44 21.43
CA GLY A 31 1.56 14.89 21.57
C GLY A 31 0.40 15.62 20.92
N SER A 32 -0.29 14.99 19.98
CA SER A 32 -1.51 15.54 19.40
C SER A 32 -2.74 15.33 20.29
N ALA A 33 -2.78 14.30 21.13
CA ALA A 33 -3.91 13.99 21.96
C ALA A 33 -4.03 14.83 23.26
N GLY A 34 -3.03 15.62 23.58
CA GLY A 34 -2.95 16.36 24.86
C GLY A 34 -3.46 17.79 24.86
N SER A 35 -3.97 18.32 23.77
CA SER A 35 -4.48 19.70 23.74
C SER A 35 -5.70 19.84 22.83
N SER A 36 -6.68 20.60 23.31
CA SER A 36 -7.88 21.00 22.57
C SER A 36 -7.62 21.79 21.26
N ALA A 37 -6.37 21.98 20.90
CA ALA A 37 -5.92 22.63 19.67
C ALA A 37 -5.75 21.65 18.49
N THR A 38 -5.98 20.37 18.68
CA THR A 38 -5.53 19.31 17.80
C THR A 38 -6.43 18.99 16.64
N GLU A 39 -7.71 19.23 16.72
CA GLU A 39 -8.61 19.11 15.56
C GLU A 39 -8.21 19.99 14.37
N GLN A 40 -7.55 21.11 14.63
CA GLN A 40 -7.10 22.02 13.58
C GLN A 40 -5.77 21.61 12.91
N SER A 41 -5.00 20.71 13.50
CA SER A 41 -3.68 20.33 12.99
C SER A 41 -3.69 19.25 11.92
N TYR A 42 -4.80 18.54 11.73
CA TYR A 42 -4.94 17.49 10.71
C TYR A 42 -5.29 18.02 9.31
N GLY A 43 -5.54 19.31 9.16
CA GLY A 43 -5.80 19.90 7.85
C GLY A 43 -4.54 20.01 7.01
N ILE A 44 -4.33 19.10 6.06
CA ILE A 44 -3.34 19.30 5.01
C ILE A 44 -3.81 20.46 4.14
N PHE A 45 -3.18 21.61 4.28
CA PHE A 45 -3.50 22.78 3.48
C PHE A 45 -3.06 22.56 2.02
N ASN A 46 -4.00 22.56 1.10
CA ASN A 46 -3.69 22.55 -0.32
C ASN A 46 -3.40 23.97 -0.79
N LYS A 47 -2.14 24.29 -1.00
CA LYS A 47 -1.67 25.61 -1.44
C LYS A 47 -2.26 26.07 -2.78
N SER A 48 -2.63 25.14 -3.67
CA SER A 48 -3.15 25.49 -5.00
C SER A 48 -4.64 25.86 -4.99
N THR A 49 -5.42 25.30 -4.07
CA THR A 49 -6.87 25.52 -4.00
C THR A 49 -7.29 26.37 -2.81
N GLY A 50 -6.40 26.62 -1.86
CA GLY A 50 -6.73 27.26 -0.59
C GLY A 50 -7.59 26.42 0.34
N LYS A 51 -7.84 25.14 -0.01
CA LYS A 51 -8.71 24.22 0.75
C LYS A 51 -7.89 23.27 1.59
N THR A 52 -8.43 22.91 2.75
CA THR A 52 -7.84 21.92 3.65
C THR A 52 -8.43 20.54 3.38
N ALA A 53 -7.72 19.46 3.76
CA ALA A 53 -8.26 18.11 3.69
C ALA A 53 -9.50 17.94 4.57
N VAL A 54 -9.61 18.70 5.65
CA VAL A 54 -10.78 18.73 6.55
C VAL A 54 -12.09 19.08 5.83
N GLU A 55 -12.05 19.85 4.76
CA GLU A 55 -13.28 20.18 3.98
C GLU A 55 -13.86 18.96 3.26
N PHE A 56 -13.06 17.91 3.02
CA PHE A 56 -13.47 16.71 2.27
C PHE A 56 -13.43 15.44 3.09
N TYR A 57 -12.49 15.35 4.03
CA TYR A 57 -12.18 14.16 4.83
C TYR A 57 -12.08 14.52 6.31
N ASN A 58 -13.18 15.09 6.82
CA ASN A 58 -13.28 15.41 8.24
C ASN A 58 -13.50 14.14 9.04
N SER A 59 -12.55 13.77 9.91
CA SER A 59 -12.77 12.69 10.85
C SER A 59 -13.81 13.09 11.88
N THR A 60 -14.69 12.17 12.22
CA THR A 60 -15.76 12.37 13.20
C THR A 60 -15.31 12.07 14.63
N ALA A 61 -14.17 11.41 14.79
CA ALA A 61 -13.60 11.02 16.06
C ALA A 61 -12.07 10.87 15.92
N TRP A 62 -11.36 10.90 17.03
CA TRP A 62 -9.91 10.67 17.11
C TRP A 62 -9.57 9.59 18.14
N GLU A 63 -10.51 9.28 19.01
CA GLU A 63 -10.31 8.40 20.15
C GLU A 63 -10.08 6.96 19.72
N ASP A 64 -10.68 6.52 18.63
CA ASP A 64 -10.47 5.17 18.08
C ASP A 64 -9.05 4.99 17.54
N ASP A 65 -8.51 5.97 16.83
CA ASP A 65 -7.10 5.97 16.39
C ASP A 65 -6.16 5.96 17.58
N TYR A 66 -6.46 6.75 18.60
CA TYR A 66 -5.67 6.83 19.82
C TYR A 66 -5.70 5.51 20.61
N CYS A 67 -6.89 4.94 20.80
CA CYS A 67 -7.06 3.66 21.45
C CYS A 67 -6.32 2.53 20.71
N LEU A 68 -6.41 2.50 19.40
CA LEU A 68 -5.67 1.52 18.58
C LEU A 68 -4.16 1.67 18.76
N ALA A 69 -3.66 2.90 18.69
CA ALA A 69 -2.23 3.18 18.88
C ALA A 69 -1.75 2.78 20.29
N ALA A 70 -2.52 3.09 21.32
CA ALA A 70 -2.20 2.74 22.70
C ALA A 70 -2.14 1.22 22.91
N LEU A 71 -3.13 0.46 22.41
CA LEU A 71 -3.14 -0.99 22.47
C LEU A 71 -1.96 -1.63 21.73
N LEU A 72 -1.66 -1.17 20.51
CA LEU A 72 -0.52 -1.66 19.75
C LEU A 72 0.81 -1.37 20.46
N LEU A 73 0.97 -0.16 21.01
CA LEU A 73 2.16 0.20 21.79
C LEU A 73 2.29 -0.66 23.06
N TYR A 74 1.20 -0.90 23.76
CA TYR A 74 1.21 -1.80 24.92
C TYR A 74 1.65 -3.22 24.52
N GLN A 75 1.09 -3.78 23.46
CA GLN A 75 1.45 -5.13 22.98
C GLN A 75 2.90 -5.25 22.56
N ILE A 76 3.47 -4.21 21.93
CA ILE A 76 4.85 -4.23 21.46
C ILE A 76 5.85 -4.00 22.60
N THR A 77 5.53 -3.09 23.52
CA THR A 77 6.49 -2.62 24.56
C THR A 77 6.28 -3.27 25.93
N GLY A 78 5.07 -3.79 26.22
CA GLY A 78 4.67 -4.24 27.55
C GLY A 78 4.50 -3.10 28.57
N ASN A 79 4.58 -1.82 28.14
CA ASN A 79 4.50 -0.69 29.05
C ASN A 79 3.04 -0.40 29.43
N ILE A 80 2.74 -0.61 30.71
CA ILE A 80 1.39 -0.47 31.29
C ILE A 80 0.81 0.96 31.16
N SER A 81 1.65 1.98 30.97
CA SER A 81 1.16 3.35 30.80
C SER A 81 0.27 3.49 29.57
N TYR A 82 0.56 2.75 28.49
CA TYR A 82 -0.27 2.76 27.29
C TYR A 82 -1.64 2.11 27.52
N LEU A 83 -1.70 1.07 28.34
CA LEU A 83 -2.99 0.47 28.73
C LEU A 83 -3.81 1.43 29.60
N SER A 84 -3.17 2.24 30.44
CA SER A 84 -3.86 3.28 31.21
C SER A 84 -4.45 4.35 30.30
N GLU A 85 -3.72 4.78 29.29
CA GLU A 85 -4.20 5.74 28.29
C GLU A 85 -5.36 5.16 27.46
N TYR A 86 -5.27 3.91 27.00
CA TYR A 86 -6.38 3.21 26.36
C TYR A 86 -7.63 3.20 27.27
N ASN A 87 -7.50 2.84 28.54
CA ASN A 87 -8.60 2.76 29.48
C ASN A 87 -9.30 4.11 29.73
N GLN A 88 -8.61 5.22 29.51
CA GLN A 88 -9.18 6.56 29.64
C GLN A 88 -10.21 6.85 28.54
N TYR A 89 -9.98 6.36 27.32
CA TYR A 89 -10.79 6.70 26.14
C TYR A 89 -11.64 5.56 25.58
N LYS A 90 -11.41 4.32 25.99
CA LYS A 90 -12.09 3.13 25.41
C LYS A 90 -13.62 3.13 25.51
N ASN A 91 -14.20 3.95 26.38
CA ASN A 91 -15.63 4.09 26.57
C ASN A 91 -16.20 5.37 25.93
N ALA A 92 -15.38 6.16 25.25
CA ALA A 92 -15.88 7.28 24.47
C ALA A 92 -16.76 6.75 23.33
N ASP A 93 -17.99 7.22 23.21
CA ASP A 93 -18.96 6.74 22.22
C ASP A 93 -18.41 6.90 20.77
N ALA A 94 -17.62 7.94 20.54
CA ALA A 94 -16.96 8.20 19.27
C ALA A 94 -15.85 7.19 18.96
N ALA A 95 -15.08 6.75 19.98
CA ALA A 95 -13.94 5.86 19.82
C ALA A 95 -14.28 4.46 19.36
N MET A 96 -15.49 4.05 19.58
CA MET A 96 -15.85 2.65 19.41
C MET A 96 -17.15 2.53 18.62
N LYS A 97 -17.18 3.08 17.41
CA LYS A 97 -18.31 2.83 16.49
C LYS A 97 -18.31 1.34 16.06
N PRO A 98 -18.70 0.41 16.95
CA PRO A 98 -18.65 -1.02 16.63
C PRO A 98 -19.70 -1.41 15.60
N TYR A 99 -20.58 -0.48 15.29
CA TYR A 99 -21.67 -0.62 14.33
C TYR A 99 -21.31 -0.13 12.93
N TRP A 100 -20.07 0.32 12.67
CA TRP A 100 -19.65 0.73 11.33
C TRP A 100 -18.39 -0.02 10.89
N PRO A 101 -18.32 -0.47 9.64
CA PRO A 101 -17.15 -1.19 9.13
C PRO A 101 -15.86 -0.38 9.22
N LEU A 102 -14.74 -1.08 9.36
CA LEU A 102 -13.40 -0.51 9.33
C LEU A 102 -13.17 0.30 8.04
N GLY A 103 -12.67 1.51 8.19
CA GLY A 103 -12.40 2.43 7.08
C GLY A 103 -11.43 3.53 7.51
N TRP A 104 -11.24 4.52 6.64
CA TRP A 104 -10.33 5.63 6.91
C TRP A 104 -10.76 6.51 8.10
N ASP A 105 -12.06 6.57 8.39
CA ASP A 105 -12.66 7.39 9.47
C ASP A 105 -13.10 6.56 10.68
N ASN A 106 -12.86 5.26 10.67
CA ASN A 106 -13.26 4.40 11.78
C ASN A 106 -12.37 3.17 11.89
N VAL A 107 -11.57 3.10 12.94
CA VAL A 107 -10.75 1.94 13.29
C VAL A 107 -11.27 1.18 14.51
N GLY A 108 -12.47 1.50 14.98
CA GLY A 108 -13.12 0.86 16.13
C GLY A 108 -13.14 -0.68 16.08
N PRO A 109 -13.43 -1.34 14.94
CA PRO A 109 -13.34 -2.79 14.83
C PRO A 109 -11.93 -3.34 15.07
N ALA A 110 -10.88 -2.64 14.68
CA ALA A 110 -9.51 -3.03 15.00
C ALA A 110 -9.21 -2.87 16.50
N VAL A 111 -9.69 -1.78 17.11
CA VAL A 111 -9.60 -1.60 18.57
C VAL A 111 -10.28 -2.77 19.29
N ALA A 112 -11.49 -3.14 18.87
CA ALA A 112 -12.22 -4.26 19.46
C ALA A 112 -11.46 -5.60 19.34
N TYR A 113 -10.76 -5.81 18.23
CA TYR A 113 -9.92 -7.00 18.03
C TYR A 113 -8.73 -7.01 18.99
N TYR A 114 -8.01 -5.91 19.12
CA TYR A 114 -6.83 -5.83 19.98
C TYR A 114 -7.19 -5.73 21.48
N ASP A 115 -8.41 -5.32 21.82
CA ASP A 115 -8.98 -5.37 23.18
C ASP A 115 -9.60 -6.75 23.49
N GLU A 116 -9.51 -7.71 22.58
CA GLU A 116 -10.11 -9.04 22.70
C GLU A 116 -11.64 -9.00 22.97
N ASN A 117 -12.32 -7.98 22.45
CA ASN A 117 -13.74 -7.74 22.68
C ASN A 117 -14.61 -8.33 21.58
N SER A 118 -14.82 -9.64 21.63
CA SER A 118 -15.62 -10.37 20.66
C SER A 118 -17.08 -9.89 20.55
N SER A 119 -17.66 -9.41 21.66
CA SER A 119 -19.04 -8.89 21.64
C SER A 119 -19.20 -7.65 20.78
N LYS A 120 -18.22 -6.75 20.77
CA LYS A 120 -18.23 -5.57 19.89
C LYS A 120 -18.10 -5.95 18.43
N ILE A 121 -17.24 -6.93 18.11
CA ILE A 121 -17.12 -7.45 16.74
C ILE A 121 -18.42 -8.15 16.32
N ALA A 122 -19.02 -8.96 17.18
CA ALA A 122 -20.31 -9.58 16.89
C ALA A 122 -21.41 -8.53 16.63
N SER A 123 -21.42 -7.44 17.40
CA SER A 123 -22.34 -6.32 17.17
C SER A 123 -22.13 -5.69 15.80
N LEU A 124 -20.90 -5.48 15.38
CA LEU A 124 -20.59 -5.01 14.02
C LEU A 124 -21.13 -5.96 12.96
N MET A 125 -20.89 -7.26 13.11
CA MET A 125 -21.36 -8.27 12.15
C MET A 125 -22.89 -8.38 12.15
N GLY A 126 -23.54 -8.07 13.26
CA GLY A 126 -25.00 -8.01 13.38
C GLY A 126 -25.65 -6.76 12.81
N ILE A 127 -24.84 -5.74 12.45
CA ILE A 127 -25.36 -4.56 11.76
C ILE A 127 -25.94 -4.95 10.45
N SER A 128 -27.13 -5.07 10.51
CA SER A 128 -27.48 -5.48 9.25
C SER A 128 -28.87 -5.58 8.91
N ASP A 129 -29.54 -5.67 9.88
CA ASP A 129 -30.84 -6.26 9.71
C ASP A 129 -31.88 -5.29 9.15
N GLY A 130 -31.51 -4.05 8.96
CA GLY A 130 -32.26 -3.08 8.20
C GLY A 130 -31.68 -2.77 6.82
N ASN A 131 -30.46 -3.24 6.51
CA ASN A 131 -29.77 -2.85 5.31
C ASN A 131 -29.48 -4.05 4.42
N SER A 132 -30.21 -4.07 3.45
CA SER A 132 -30.33 -4.87 2.26
C SER A 132 -29.17 -5.79 1.95
N THR A 133 -29.48 -7.06 2.09
CA THR A 133 -28.81 -8.10 1.33
C THR A 133 -29.53 -8.20 -0.03
N TYR A 134 -29.00 -7.57 -1.07
CA TYR A 134 -29.52 -7.75 -2.41
C TYR A 134 -28.81 -8.91 -3.09
N GLY A 135 -29.55 -9.94 -3.46
CA GLY A 135 -29.01 -11.09 -4.14
C GLY A 135 -27.94 -11.86 -3.35
N GLY A 136 -27.95 -11.78 -2.02
CA GLY A 136 -26.93 -12.38 -1.15
C GLY A 136 -25.74 -11.47 -0.83
N TYR A 137 -25.66 -10.29 -1.40
CA TYR A 137 -24.58 -9.32 -1.15
C TYR A 137 -24.94 -8.37 0.01
N ARG A 138 -24.09 -8.30 1.00
CA ARG A 138 -24.23 -7.36 2.10
C ARG A 138 -23.81 -5.96 1.67
N CYS A 139 -24.75 -5.05 1.67
CA CYS A 139 -24.53 -3.66 1.31
C CYS A 139 -24.99 -2.75 2.47
N VAL A 140 -24.12 -1.87 2.96
CA VAL A 140 -24.43 -0.94 4.06
C VAL A 140 -24.42 0.53 3.63
N SER A 141 -24.06 0.82 2.38
CA SER A 141 -23.98 2.16 1.83
C SER A 141 -24.24 2.14 0.33
N ASN A 142 -24.84 3.21 -0.20
CA ASN A 142 -24.92 3.41 -1.65
C ASN A 142 -23.60 3.86 -2.28
N TRP A 143 -22.63 4.28 -1.47
CA TRP A 143 -21.32 4.73 -1.92
C TRP A 143 -20.24 3.82 -1.36
N GLY A 144 -19.40 3.27 -2.23
CA GLY A 144 -18.27 2.45 -1.83
C GLY A 144 -18.68 1.18 -1.08
N SER A 145 -19.81 0.56 -1.46
CA SER A 145 -20.36 -0.58 -0.75
C SER A 145 -19.41 -1.77 -0.69
N ALA A 146 -18.61 -1.98 -1.74
CA ALA A 146 -17.65 -3.08 -1.82
C ALA A 146 -16.54 -2.93 -0.78
N ARG A 147 -16.08 -1.70 -0.51
CA ARG A 147 -15.13 -1.39 0.57
C ARG A 147 -15.66 -1.87 1.93
N TYR A 148 -16.89 -1.49 2.24
CA TYR A 148 -17.51 -1.87 3.51
C TYR A 148 -17.79 -3.36 3.61
N ASN A 149 -18.17 -3.99 2.49
CA ASN A 149 -18.38 -5.42 2.44
C ASN A 149 -17.08 -6.19 2.72
N THR A 150 -15.97 -5.84 2.08
CA THR A 150 -14.66 -6.48 2.33
C THR A 150 -14.14 -6.19 3.74
N SER A 151 -14.41 -5.01 4.28
CA SER A 151 -14.11 -4.67 5.66
C SER A 151 -14.87 -5.57 6.65
N MET A 152 -16.15 -5.80 6.41
CA MET A 152 -16.95 -6.73 7.25
C MET A 152 -16.46 -8.17 7.11
N GLN A 153 -16.11 -8.63 5.91
CA GLN A 153 -15.49 -9.94 5.72
C GLN A 153 -14.24 -10.10 6.60
N TYR A 154 -13.32 -9.14 6.52
CA TYR A 154 -12.10 -9.16 7.30
C TYR A 154 -12.39 -9.14 8.81
N THR A 155 -13.31 -8.30 9.26
CA THR A 155 -13.70 -8.22 10.66
C THR A 155 -14.33 -9.52 11.18
N GLY A 156 -15.18 -10.16 10.38
CA GLY A 156 -15.73 -11.47 10.71
C GLY A 156 -14.67 -12.57 10.81
N LEU A 157 -13.68 -12.56 9.91
CA LEU A 157 -12.56 -13.50 9.96
C LEU A 157 -11.64 -13.24 11.17
N LEU A 158 -11.49 -11.99 11.59
CA LEU A 158 -10.80 -11.65 12.84
C LEU A 158 -11.56 -12.17 14.06
N TYR A 159 -12.91 -12.09 14.05
CA TYR A 159 -13.73 -12.69 15.10
C TYR A 159 -13.53 -14.21 15.19
N ASP A 160 -13.55 -14.90 14.06
CA ASP A 160 -13.33 -16.34 14.02
C ASP A 160 -11.93 -16.71 14.54
N LYS A 161 -10.92 -15.92 14.19
CA LYS A 161 -9.55 -16.08 14.71
C LYS A 161 -9.46 -15.85 16.22
N MET A 162 -10.14 -14.85 16.72
CA MET A 162 -10.15 -14.50 18.15
C MET A 162 -10.86 -15.56 19.00
N THR A 163 -12.01 -16.03 18.54
CA THR A 163 -12.85 -17.00 19.25
C THR A 163 -12.44 -18.44 19.02
N SER A 164 -11.65 -18.70 17.99
CA SER A 164 -11.36 -20.05 17.47
C SER A 164 -12.62 -20.83 17.04
N ILE A 165 -13.68 -20.09 16.67
CA ILE A 165 -14.96 -20.64 16.19
C ILE A 165 -15.21 -20.08 14.78
N GLU A 166 -15.45 -20.94 13.81
CA GLU A 166 -15.72 -20.53 12.42
C GLU A 166 -17.18 -20.06 12.23
N THR A 167 -17.52 -18.89 12.76
CA THR A 167 -18.86 -18.31 12.67
C THR A 167 -19.08 -17.59 11.34
N TYR A 168 -18.10 -16.79 10.90
CA TYR A 168 -18.25 -15.89 9.76
C TYR A 168 -17.48 -16.30 8.51
N ARG A 169 -16.68 -17.37 8.58
CA ARG A 169 -15.88 -17.84 7.44
C ARG A 169 -16.72 -18.11 6.19
N GLY A 170 -17.75 -18.97 6.33
CA GLY A 170 -18.59 -19.33 5.19
C GLY A 170 -19.33 -18.14 4.58
N TRP A 171 -19.75 -17.20 5.43
CA TRP A 171 -20.33 -15.95 4.99
C TRP A 171 -19.30 -15.07 4.23
N SER A 172 -18.11 -14.90 4.78
CA SER A 172 -17.03 -14.12 4.17
C SER A 172 -16.62 -14.66 2.79
N GLU A 173 -16.49 -15.98 2.68
CA GLU A 173 -16.24 -16.65 1.39
C GLU A 173 -17.37 -16.43 0.38
N GLY A 174 -18.62 -16.49 0.83
CA GLY A 174 -19.78 -16.20 0.00
C GLY A 174 -19.76 -14.76 -0.53
N GLN A 175 -19.45 -13.80 0.32
CA GLN A 175 -19.32 -12.39 -0.06
C GLN A 175 -18.15 -12.17 -1.03
N MET A 176 -16.99 -12.78 -0.79
CA MET A 176 -15.86 -12.72 -1.70
C MET A 176 -16.19 -13.30 -3.06
N LYS A 177 -16.81 -14.48 -3.11
CA LYS A 177 -17.28 -15.09 -4.35
C LYS A 177 -18.25 -14.16 -5.11
N TYR A 178 -19.17 -13.51 -4.39
CA TYR A 178 -20.09 -12.55 -4.98
C TYR A 178 -19.35 -11.38 -5.63
N LEU A 179 -18.40 -10.76 -4.91
CA LEU A 179 -17.57 -9.65 -5.42
C LEU A 179 -16.78 -10.05 -6.66
N LEU A 180 -16.34 -11.28 -6.75
CA LEU A 180 -15.57 -11.82 -7.87
C LEU A 180 -16.44 -12.29 -9.04
N GLY A 181 -17.76 -12.10 -8.98
CA GLY A 181 -18.67 -12.33 -10.10
C GLY A 181 -19.56 -13.59 -9.97
N ASN A 182 -19.50 -14.33 -8.84
CA ASN A 182 -20.44 -15.41 -8.58
C ASN A 182 -21.77 -14.85 -8.05
N ASN A 183 -22.48 -14.12 -8.90
CA ASN A 183 -23.77 -13.52 -8.66
C ASN A 183 -24.62 -13.62 -9.92
N ALA A 184 -25.93 -13.36 -9.80
CA ALA A 184 -26.88 -13.51 -10.90
C ALA A 184 -26.52 -12.70 -12.15
N ALA A 185 -25.93 -11.50 -11.96
CA ALA A 185 -25.51 -10.64 -13.05
C ALA A 185 -24.11 -10.99 -13.62
N LYS A 186 -23.40 -11.96 -13.02
CA LYS A 186 -22.00 -12.27 -13.28
C LYS A 186 -21.07 -11.05 -13.14
N GLN A 187 -21.53 -10.01 -12.46
CA GLN A 187 -20.79 -8.77 -12.27
C GLN A 187 -19.65 -8.96 -11.29
N CYS A 188 -18.42 -8.81 -11.77
CA CYS A 188 -17.23 -8.69 -10.92
C CYS A 188 -17.01 -7.22 -10.53
N PHE A 189 -16.50 -6.96 -9.33
CA PHE A 189 -16.19 -5.61 -8.84
C PHE A 189 -14.68 -5.36 -8.72
N VAL A 190 -13.85 -6.29 -9.24
CA VAL A 190 -12.40 -6.17 -9.27
C VAL A 190 -11.93 -6.03 -10.71
N ILE A 191 -11.22 -4.96 -11.00
CA ILE A 191 -10.74 -4.63 -12.35
C ILE A 191 -9.75 -5.69 -12.83
N GLY A 192 -9.97 -6.21 -14.03
CA GLY A 192 -9.07 -7.18 -14.66
C GLY A 192 -9.08 -8.59 -14.07
N TYR A 193 -9.92 -8.87 -13.07
CA TYR A 193 -10.05 -10.21 -12.51
C TYR A 193 -10.68 -11.22 -13.50
N ASN A 194 -11.70 -10.78 -14.23
CA ASN A 194 -12.33 -11.57 -15.29
C ASN A 194 -12.96 -10.66 -16.36
N ALA A 195 -13.53 -11.26 -17.41
CA ALA A 195 -14.12 -10.52 -18.54
C ALA A 195 -15.33 -9.65 -18.15
N TYR A 196 -15.95 -9.88 -17.00
CA TYR A 196 -17.09 -9.14 -16.46
C TYR A 196 -16.68 -8.10 -15.41
N GLY A 197 -15.39 -7.84 -15.27
CA GLY A 197 -14.84 -6.80 -14.39
C GLY A 197 -15.11 -5.38 -14.90
N PRO A 198 -15.00 -4.38 -14.00
CA PRO A 198 -15.18 -2.98 -14.34
C PRO A 198 -14.20 -2.51 -15.41
N LYS A 199 -14.69 -1.67 -16.32
CA LYS A 199 -13.88 -1.12 -17.44
C LYS A 199 -13.65 0.39 -17.32
N TYR A 200 -14.54 1.08 -16.60
CA TYR A 200 -14.58 2.55 -16.55
C TYR A 200 -14.49 3.06 -15.10
N PRO A 201 -13.39 2.74 -14.37
CA PRO A 201 -13.23 3.22 -13.01
C PRO A 201 -13.09 4.74 -12.94
N HIS A 202 -13.63 5.36 -11.90
CA HIS A 202 -13.38 6.76 -11.61
C HIS A 202 -12.01 6.95 -10.98
N HIS A 203 -10.99 7.17 -11.81
CA HIS A 203 -9.62 7.42 -11.35
C HIS A 203 -8.90 8.39 -12.29
N ARG A 204 -8.61 9.61 -11.81
CA ARG A 204 -8.08 10.69 -12.66
C ARG A 204 -6.76 10.32 -13.34
N ALA A 205 -5.79 9.82 -12.58
CA ALA A 205 -4.48 9.48 -13.13
C ALA A 205 -4.57 8.30 -14.12
N ALA A 206 -5.33 7.26 -13.81
CA ALA A 206 -5.49 6.10 -14.70
C ALA A 206 -6.23 6.44 -15.99
N SER A 207 -7.13 7.42 -15.96
CA SER A 207 -7.83 7.86 -17.16
C SER A 207 -6.86 8.36 -18.25
N GLY A 208 -5.79 9.03 -17.81
CA GLY A 208 -4.79 9.64 -18.71
C GLY A 208 -5.29 10.88 -19.45
N TYR A 209 -6.47 11.41 -19.07
CA TYR A 209 -7.07 12.61 -19.65
C TYR A 209 -6.93 13.80 -18.71
N THR A 210 -6.64 14.97 -19.25
CA THR A 210 -6.45 16.22 -18.49
C THR A 210 -7.69 16.60 -17.68
N GLY A 211 -8.89 16.32 -18.20
CA GLY A 211 -10.18 16.56 -17.52
C GLY A 211 -10.60 15.44 -16.57
N GLY A 212 -9.80 14.38 -16.42
CA GLY A 212 -10.15 13.19 -15.67
C GLY A 212 -10.99 12.18 -16.46
N PRO A 213 -11.50 11.13 -15.80
CA PRO A 213 -12.28 10.08 -16.45
C PRO A 213 -13.62 10.62 -16.95
N GLN A 214 -14.12 10.07 -18.06
CA GLN A 214 -15.34 10.55 -18.70
C GLN A 214 -16.22 9.37 -19.13
N GLY A 215 -17.34 9.19 -18.47
CA GLY A 215 -18.39 8.26 -18.87
C GLY A 215 -17.85 6.83 -19.08
N THR A 216 -18.12 6.31 -20.28
CA THR A 216 -17.64 5.00 -20.74
C THR A 216 -16.43 5.11 -21.67
N THR A 217 -15.66 6.17 -21.56
CA THR A 217 -14.41 6.32 -22.31
C THR A 217 -13.34 5.42 -21.72
N ALA A 218 -12.65 4.67 -22.60
CA ALA A 218 -11.60 3.74 -22.18
C ALA A 218 -10.48 4.46 -21.41
N GLN A 219 -10.07 3.88 -20.31
CA GLN A 219 -8.95 4.36 -19.51
C GLN A 219 -7.63 4.13 -20.28
N LYS A 220 -6.69 5.05 -20.16
CA LYS A 220 -5.35 4.90 -20.75
C LYS A 220 -4.51 3.87 -20.01
N TYR A 221 -4.71 3.77 -18.69
CA TYR A 221 -4.01 2.82 -17.82
C TYR A 221 -5.01 1.95 -17.07
N THR A 222 -4.87 0.64 -17.18
CA THR A 222 -5.73 -0.31 -16.47
C THR A 222 -5.23 -0.54 -15.05
N LEU A 223 -6.10 -0.37 -14.06
CA LEU A 223 -5.81 -0.60 -12.64
C LEU A 223 -6.14 -2.05 -12.25
N ILE A 224 -5.39 -3.02 -12.77
CA ILE A 224 -5.63 -4.45 -12.51
C ILE A 224 -5.60 -4.72 -10.99
N GLY A 225 -6.61 -5.46 -10.48
CA GLY A 225 -6.74 -5.79 -9.07
C GLY A 225 -7.41 -4.70 -8.22
N ALA A 226 -7.76 -3.54 -8.79
CA ALA A 226 -8.44 -2.51 -8.03
C ALA A 226 -9.91 -2.86 -7.79
N LEU A 227 -10.36 -2.72 -6.54
CA LEU A 227 -11.75 -2.82 -6.13
C LEU A 227 -12.47 -1.51 -6.42
N VAL A 228 -13.57 -1.56 -7.15
CA VAL A 228 -14.44 -0.40 -7.37
C VAL A 228 -15.46 -0.24 -6.24
N GLY A 229 -16.18 0.89 -6.24
CA GLY A 229 -17.18 1.22 -5.23
C GLY A 229 -18.26 0.16 -5.00
N GLY A 230 -18.62 -0.60 -6.02
CA GLY A 230 -19.61 -1.66 -5.91
C GLY A 230 -21.04 -1.21 -6.15
N GLN A 231 -22.01 -2.06 -5.86
CA GLN A 231 -23.43 -1.79 -6.11
C GLN A 231 -24.10 -0.99 -4.99
N SER A 232 -25.21 -0.35 -5.31
CA SER A 232 -26.08 0.33 -4.34
C SER A 232 -26.84 -0.64 -3.44
N LEU A 233 -27.54 -0.10 -2.45
CA LEU A 233 -28.49 -0.82 -1.60
C LEU A 233 -29.61 -1.54 -2.39
N SER A 234 -29.97 -1.00 -3.56
CA SER A 234 -30.97 -1.59 -4.47
C SER A 234 -30.36 -2.56 -5.51
N GLY A 235 -29.07 -2.88 -5.40
CA GLY A 235 -28.38 -3.78 -6.31
C GLY A 235 -27.97 -3.19 -7.66
N VAL A 236 -28.11 -1.87 -7.83
CA VAL A 236 -27.71 -1.19 -9.07
C VAL A 236 -26.19 -0.99 -9.08
N TYR A 237 -25.55 -1.36 -10.18
CA TYR A 237 -24.19 -1.04 -10.52
C TYR A 237 -24.12 -0.47 -11.94
N LEU A 238 -23.49 0.68 -12.08
CA LEU A 238 -23.26 1.32 -13.38
C LEU A 238 -21.76 1.43 -13.62
N ASP A 239 -21.25 0.71 -14.63
CA ASP A 239 -19.85 0.80 -15.04
C ASP A 239 -19.65 2.04 -15.91
N ASN A 240 -19.60 3.20 -15.26
CA ASN A 240 -19.51 4.51 -15.89
C ASN A 240 -18.69 5.43 -14.96
N ALA A 241 -17.61 5.97 -15.44
CA ALA A 241 -16.69 6.76 -14.65
C ALA A 241 -17.30 8.05 -14.05
N ASN A 242 -18.45 8.53 -14.55
CA ASN A 242 -19.17 9.65 -13.95
C ASN A 242 -19.99 9.24 -12.71
N ASP A 243 -20.31 7.96 -12.61
CA ASP A 243 -21.05 7.39 -11.48
C ASP A 243 -20.07 6.90 -10.40
N TYR A 244 -19.23 7.82 -9.90
CA TYR A 244 -18.11 7.56 -9.00
C TYR A 244 -18.49 6.80 -7.73
N GLN A 245 -19.73 6.92 -7.24
CA GLN A 245 -20.23 6.14 -6.11
C GLN A 245 -20.09 4.61 -6.33
N TYR A 246 -20.16 4.14 -7.58
CA TYR A 246 -20.03 2.74 -7.96
C TYR A 246 -18.62 2.38 -8.47
N THR A 247 -17.94 3.34 -9.11
CA THR A 247 -16.74 3.08 -9.93
C THR A 247 -15.46 3.69 -9.37
N GLU A 248 -15.54 4.48 -8.28
CA GLU A 248 -14.35 4.99 -7.60
C GLU A 248 -13.47 3.83 -7.10
N VAL A 249 -12.16 4.03 -7.19
CA VAL A 249 -11.13 3.15 -6.65
C VAL A 249 -10.22 3.94 -5.72
N ALA A 250 -9.87 3.34 -4.58
CA ALA A 250 -9.03 3.98 -3.58
C ALA A 250 -8.17 2.94 -2.84
N ILE A 251 -7.10 3.40 -2.19
CA ILE A 251 -6.20 2.54 -1.43
C ILE A 251 -6.94 1.85 -0.28
N ASP A 252 -7.82 2.56 0.42
CA ASP A 252 -8.63 2.02 1.52
C ASP A 252 -9.64 0.96 1.04
N TYR A 253 -10.15 1.07 -0.19
CA TYR A 253 -11.00 0.04 -0.79
C TYR A 253 -10.24 -1.28 -0.96
N ASN A 254 -9.02 -1.19 -1.48
CA ASN A 254 -8.17 -2.36 -1.68
C ASN A 254 -7.57 -2.92 -0.40
N ALA A 255 -7.31 -2.11 0.60
CA ALA A 255 -6.70 -2.56 1.85
C ALA A 255 -7.52 -3.66 2.51
N THR A 256 -8.83 -3.48 2.62
CA THR A 256 -9.73 -4.48 3.23
C THR A 256 -10.01 -5.66 2.31
N LEU A 257 -10.02 -5.48 0.97
CA LEU A 257 -10.07 -6.58 0.01
C LEU A 257 -8.88 -7.53 0.18
N VAL A 258 -7.67 -6.97 0.21
CA VAL A 258 -6.42 -7.74 0.38
C VAL A 258 -6.41 -8.44 1.73
N ALA A 259 -6.81 -7.74 2.81
CA ALA A 259 -6.86 -8.31 4.14
C ALA A 259 -7.86 -9.47 4.25
N ALA A 260 -9.06 -9.31 3.69
CA ALA A 260 -10.08 -10.38 3.66
C ALA A 260 -9.63 -11.57 2.81
N ALA A 261 -9.07 -11.31 1.63
CA ALA A 261 -8.57 -12.37 0.75
C ALA A 261 -7.42 -13.15 1.40
N ALA A 262 -6.47 -12.47 2.05
CA ALA A 262 -5.37 -13.11 2.78
C ALA A 262 -5.87 -13.94 3.96
N ALA A 263 -6.85 -13.45 4.72
CA ALA A 263 -7.42 -14.18 5.85
C ALA A 263 -8.23 -15.42 5.40
N ILE A 264 -8.93 -15.34 4.26
CA ILE A 264 -9.58 -16.51 3.64
C ILE A 264 -8.50 -17.50 3.18
N TYR A 265 -7.46 -17.02 2.49
CA TYR A 265 -6.38 -17.83 1.96
C TYR A 265 -5.59 -18.56 3.05
N GLU A 266 -5.34 -17.94 4.21
CA GLU A 266 -4.64 -18.56 5.36
C GLU A 266 -5.29 -19.91 5.76
N LYS A 267 -6.57 -20.08 5.51
CA LYS A 267 -7.32 -21.32 5.84
C LYS A 267 -7.16 -22.44 4.81
N TYR A 268 -6.71 -22.10 3.61
CA TYR A 268 -6.52 -23.05 2.52
C TYR A 268 -5.04 -23.41 2.32
N THR A 269 -4.28 -23.47 3.42
CA THR A 269 -2.81 -23.69 3.38
C THR A 269 -2.40 -25.13 3.12
N SER A 270 -3.34 -26.09 3.05
CA SER A 270 -3.03 -27.45 2.62
C SER A 270 -2.99 -27.54 1.09
N ASP A 271 -2.01 -28.26 0.54
CA ASP A 271 -1.83 -28.43 -0.91
C ASP A 271 -3.10 -28.96 -1.62
N THR A 272 -3.92 -29.74 -0.93
CA THR A 272 -5.20 -30.26 -1.44
C THR A 272 -6.28 -29.18 -1.58
N GLU A 273 -6.32 -28.23 -0.68
CA GLU A 273 -7.28 -27.12 -0.73
C GLU A 273 -6.86 -26.06 -1.75
N HIS A 274 -5.57 -25.80 -1.92
CA HIS A 274 -5.04 -25.00 -3.01
C HIS A 274 -5.47 -25.52 -4.39
N GLN A 275 -5.30 -26.80 -4.61
CA GLN A 275 -5.73 -27.44 -5.87
C GLN A 275 -7.24 -27.33 -6.11
N TYR A 276 -8.05 -27.31 -5.04
CA TYR A 276 -9.50 -27.14 -5.15
C TYR A 276 -9.88 -25.73 -5.59
N ILE A 277 -9.21 -24.70 -5.05
CA ILE A 277 -9.44 -23.30 -5.44
C ILE A 277 -9.02 -23.09 -6.89
N ASP A 278 -7.83 -23.53 -7.27
CA ASP A 278 -7.32 -23.40 -8.63
C ASP A 278 -8.20 -24.12 -9.66
N LYS A 279 -8.67 -25.31 -9.35
CA LYS A 279 -9.58 -26.07 -10.21
C LYS A 279 -10.96 -25.41 -10.35
N ASN A 280 -11.48 -24.79 -9.30
CA ASN A 280 -12.78 -24.13 -9.36
C ASN A 280 -12.71 -22.74 -9.99
N LEU A 281 -11.59 -22.05 -9.89
CA LEU A 281 -11.29 -20.84 -10.66
C LEU A 281 -11.14 -21.18 -12.16
N SER A 282 -10.51 -22.30 -12.47
CA SER A 282 -10.31 -22.78 -13.84
C SER A 282 -11.58 -23.30 -14.50
N SER A 283 -12.54 -23.86 -13.74
CA SER A 283 -13.81 -24.39 -14.27
C SER A 283 -14.88 -23.33 -14.51
N GLY A 284 -14.67 -22.12 -14.07
CA GLY A 284 -15.55 -20.94 -14.23
C GLY A 284 -15.28 -20.12 -15.50
N GLY A 285 -14.99 -20.75 -16.63
CA GLY A 285 -14.84 -20.06 -17.92
C GLY A 285 -13.43 -19.58 -18.20
N SER A 286 -12.82 -20.21 -19.14
CA SER A 286 -11.59 -19.92 -19.85
C SER A 286 -11.34 -18.43 -20.07
N SER A 287 -10.59 -17.86 -19.24
CA SER A 287 -9.43 -16.97 -19.39
C SER A 287 -8.96 -16.67 -18.00
N THR A 288 -7.86 -17.31 -17.56
CA THR A 288 -6.99 -16.66 -16.59
C THR A 288 -6.89 -15.20 -17.02
N PRO A 289 -7.16 -14.20 -16.14
CA PRO A 289 -6.64 -12.91 -16.41
C PRO A 289 -5.17 -13.19 -16.73
N ASP A 290 -4.67 -12.68 -17.85
CA ASP A 290 -3.24 -12.52 -18.00
C ASP A 290 -2.82 -11.68 -16.80
N VAL A 291 -2.53 -12.34 -15.68
CA VAL A 291 -1.58 -11.79 -14.72
C VAL A 291 -0.39 -11.55 -15.61
N PRO A 292 0.01 -10.29 -15.83
CA PRO A 292 1.11 -10.02 -16.72
C PRO A 292 2.22 -10.94 -16.25
N LYS A 293 2.58 -11.92 -17.07
CA LYS A 293 3.63 -12.89 -16.73
C LYS A 293 4.80 -12.01 -16.34
N GLU A 294 5.22 -12.12 -15.09
CA GLU A 294 6.31 -11.31 -14.60
C GLU A 294 7.49 -11.55 -15.55
N VAL A 295 7.77 -10.56 -16.36
CA VAL A 295 8.88 -10.61 -17.30
C VAL A 295 10.10 -10.14 -16.54
N ALA A 296 10.93 -11.11 -16.16
CA ALA A 296 12.16 -10.84 -15.44
C ALA A 296 13.13 -10.02 -16.31
N ALA A 297 13.82 -9.10 -15.70
CA ALA A 297 14.94 -8.41 -16.34
C ALA A 297 16.05 -9.42 -16.65
N THR A 298 16.47 -9.49 -17.91
CA THR A 298 17.50 -10.40 -18.42
C THR A 298 18.77 -9.66 -18.84
N GLY A 299 18.74 -8.33 -18.94
CA GLY A 299 19.87 -7.50 -19.31
C GLY A 299 19.81 -6.11 -18.69
N VAL A 300 20.98 -5.52 -18.48
CA VAL A 300 21.18 -4.09 -18.18
C VAL A 300 22.27 -3.57 -19.10
N ALA A 301 22.06 -2.43 -19.71
CA ALA A 301 23.06 -1.71 -20.47
C ALA A 301 23.24 -0.30 -19.91
N LEU A 302 24.46 0.21 -19.93
CA LEU A 302 24.76 1.60 -19.60
C LEU A 302 25.01 2.41 -20.85
N ASN A 303 24.67 3.69 -20.83
CA ASN A 303 24.96 4.63 -21.92
C ASN A 303 26.47 4.96 -22.06
N LYS A 304 27.28 4.60 -21.04
CA LYS A 304 28.74 4.72 -21.04
C LYS A 304 29.36 3.57 -20.24
N ASP A 305 30.41 3.00 -20.74
CA ASP A 305 31.20 1.94 -20.10
C ASP A 305 32.47 2.45 -19.40
N THR A 306 32.86 3.69 -19.72
CA THR A 306 33.98 4.39 -19.10
C THR A 306 33.64 5.84 -18.79
N LEU A 307 34.20 6.37 -17.70
CA LEU A 307 34.17 7.78 -17.32
C LEU A 307 35.55 8.24 -16.89
N SER A 308 35.89 9.46 -17.27
CA SER A 308 37.12 10.12 -16.88
C SER A 308 36.79 11.49 -16.28
N PHE A 309 37.29 11.75 -15.07
CA PHE A 309 37.11 13.00 -14.37
C PHE A 309 38.44 13.64 -14.02
N GLU A 310 38.47 14.95 -14.01
CA GLU A 310 39.58 15.76 -13.53
C GLU A 310 39.15 16.54 -12.31
N ILE A 311 39.99 16.53 -11.24
CA ILE A 311 39.78 17.36 -10.05
C ILE A 311 40.97 18.30 -9.89
N GLY A 312 40.72 19.54 -9.53
CA GLY A 312 41.76 20.56 -9.24
C GLY A 312 42.26 21.36 -10.44
N GLY A 313 41.66 21.22 -11.62
CA GLY A 313 41.96 22.05 -12.80
C GLY A 313 41.16 23.37 -12.84
N THR A 314 41.41 24.20 -13.87
CA THR A 314 40.70 25.49 -14.05
C THR A 314 39.24 25.34 -14.47
N ASN A 315 38.85 24.19 -15.07
CA ASN A 315 37.48 23.84 -15.44
C ASN A 315 37.25 22.35 -15.20
N PRO A 316 37.18 21.89 -13.94
CA PRO A 316 37.09 20.49 -13.63
C PRO A 316 35.72 19.92 -14.01
N VAL A 317 35.71 18.80 -14.76
CA VAL A 317 34.50 17.98 -14.95
C VAL A 317 34.45 16.98 -13.81
N THR A 318 33.60 17.21 -12.84
CA THR A 318 33.55 16.42 -11.61
C THR A 318 32.32 15.54 -11.50
N GLU A 319 31.37 15.65 -12.43
CA GLU A 319 30.13 14.85 -12.39
C GLU A 319 29.55 14.55 -13.78
N THR A 320 28.84 13.46 -13.88
CA THR A 320 28.05 13.07 -15.06
C THR A 320 26.94 12.10 -14.64
N THR A 321 25.95 11.91 -15.50
CA THR A 321 24.87 10.97 -15.24
C THR A 321 25.01 9.75 -16.15
N LEU A 322 25.02 8.56 -15.55
CA LEU A 322 24.85 7.28 -16.24
C LEU A 322 23.36 6.99 -16.36
N VAL A 323 22.97 6.46 -17.52
CA VAL A 323 21.61 5.98 -17.77
C VAL A 323 21.69 4.47 -17.93
N ALA A 324 20.90 3.75 -17.14
CA ALA A 324 20.73 2.31 -17.27
C ALA A 324 19.48 2.00 -18.08
N THR A 325 19.60 1.10 -19.05
CA THR A 325 18.50 0.53 -19.83
C THR A 325 18.36 -0.94 -19.46
N VAL A 326 17.19 -1.34 -18.99
CA VAL A 326 16.88 -2.72 -18.63
C VAL A 326 16.20 -3.41 -19.79
N SER A 327 16.56 -4.66 -20.04
CA SER A 327 15.97 -5.50 -21.08
C SER A 327 15.33 -6.74 -20.47
N PRO A 328 14.26 -7.30 -21.07
CA PRO A 328 13.59 -6.81 -22.28
C PRO A 328 12.74 -5.56 -22.02
N ASP A 329 12.27 -4.90 -23.09
CA ASP A 329 11.48 -3.66 -22.97
C ASP A 329 10.15 -3.84 -22.23
N ASP A 330 9.63 -5.04 -22.13
CA ASP A 330 8.45 -5.42 -21.37
C ASP A 330 8.77 -5.98 -19.98
N ALA A 331 10.03 -5.88 -19.51
CA ALA A 331 10.38 -6.26 -18.14
C ALA A 331 9.48 -5.55 -17.11
N THR A 332 8.93 -6.32 -16.17
CA THR A 332 7.94 -5.84 -15.19
C THR A 332 8.52 -4.81 -14.23
N ASP A 333 9.78 -5.01 -13.80
CA ASP A 333 10.54 -4.04 -13.00
C ASP A 333 11.80 -3.65 -13.76
N LYS A 334 11.87 -2.39 -14.19
CA LYS A 334 13.01 -1.80 -14.87
C LYS A 334 13.90 -0.97 -13.96
N SER A 335 13.66 -1.00 -12.67
CA SER A 335 14.46 -0.25 -11.72
C SER A 335 15.84 -0.89 -11.52
N VAL A 336 16.83 -0.04 -11.22
CA VAL A 336 18.21 -0.47 -10.94
C VAL A 336 18.69 0.08 -9.61
N THR A 337 19.54 -0.71 -8.97
CA THR A 337 20.29 -0.29 -7.79
C THR A 337 21.73 0.07 -8.20
N TRP A 338 22.16 1.28 -7.84
CA TRP A 338 23.49 1.78 -8.13
C TRP A 338 24.45 1.56 -6.96
N SER A 339 25.70 1.23 -7.28
CA SER A 339 26.77 1.12 -6.28
C SER A 339 28.12 1.51 -6.86
N SER A 340 29.04 1.92 -5.98
CA SER A 340 30.44 2.20 -6.32
C SER A 340 31.34 1.26 -5.57
N SER A 341 32.39 0.75 -6.24
CA SER A 341 33.41 -0.08 -5.63
C SER A 341 34.32 0.70 -4.69
N ASN A 342 34.40 2.03 -4.86
CA ASN A 342 35.25 2.91 -4.04
C ASN A 342 34.68 4.33 -3.94
N ASN A 343 33.92 4.59 -2.88
CA ASN A 343 33.29 5.88 -2.62
C ASN A 343 34.30 7.00 -2.30
N LYS A 344 35.57 6.69 -2.05
CA LYS A 344 36.63 7.70 -1.88
C LYS A 344 37.14 8.23 -3.22
N VAL A 345 36.88 7.52 -4.32
CA VAL A 345 37.24 7.90 -5.68
C VAL A 345 36.04 8.50 -6.41
N ALA A 346 34.91 7.77 -6.45
CA ALA A 346 33.70 8.23 -7.07
C ALA A 346 32.47 7.71 -6.33
N THR A 347 31.45 8.54 -6.20
CA THR A 347 30.14 8.16 -5.65
C THR A 347 29.08 8.14 -6.75
N VAL A 348 28.00 7.40 -6.52
CA VAL A 348 26.82 7.40 -7.41
C VAL A 348 25.55 7.51 -6.55
N ASN A 349 24.58 8.28 -6.99
CA ASN A 349 23.29 8.39 -6.34
C ASN A 349 22.21 7.49 -7.02
N ALA A 350 21.01 7.47 -6.45
CA ALA A 350 19.91 6.64 -6.96
C ALA A 350 19.45 7.01 -8.39
N SER A 351 19.75 8.21 -8.88
CA SER A 351 19.44 8.65 -10.24
C SER A 351 20.58 8.40 -11.25
N GLY A 352 21.63 7.70 -10.85
CA GLY A 352 22.78 7.39 -11.72
C GLY A 352 23.78 8.56 -11.87
N LYS A 353 23.64 9.64 -11.08
CA LYS A 353 24.59 10.73 -11.09
C LYS A 353 25.87 10.31 -10.39
N VAL A 354 26.96 10.25 -11.12
CA VAL A 354 28.32 9.93 -10.67
C VAL A 354 29.06 11.21 -10.36
N THR A 355 29.67 11.28 -9.17
CA THR A 355 30.48 12.44 -8.72
C THR A 355 31.88 11.99 -8.34
N ALA A 356 32.89 12.64 -8.90
CA ALA A 356 34.30 12.44 -8.54
C ALA A 356 34.58 12.98 -7.14
N VAL A 357 35.32 12.20 -6.32
CA VAL A 357 35.63 12.54 -4.94
C VAL A 357 37.14 12.67 -4.73
N GLY A 358 37.92 11.75 -5.29
CA GLY A 358 39.38 11.72 -5.13
C GLY A 358 40.08 10.99 -6.28
N ALA A 359 41.36 11.27 -6.49
CA ALA A 359 42.13 10.62 -7.56
C ALA A 359 42.23 9.12 -7.34
N GLY A 360 42.12 8.33 -8.43
CA GLY A 360 42.15 6.88 -8.41
C GLY A 360 41.19 6.25 -9.42
N SER A 361 40.87 4.96 -9.20
CA SER A 361 39.92 4.22 -10.02
C SER A 361 38.79 3.62 -9.19
N ALA A 362 37.59 3.59 -9.75
CA ALA A 362 36.42 2.96 -9.17
C ALA A 362 35.59 2.31 -10.28
N THR A 363 34.72 1.39 -9.92
CA THR A 363 33.72 0.80 -10.81
C THR A 363 32.35 1.17 -10.31
N ILE A 364 31.52 1.79 -11.13
CA ILE A 364 30.09 2.01 -10.87
C ILE A 364 29.33 0.83 -11.43
N THR A 365 28.43 0.27 -10.65
CA THR A 365 27.59 -0.88 -11.01
C THR A 365 26.12 -0.48 -10.95
N ALA A 366 25.37 -0.80 -12.01
CA ALA A 366 23.91 -0.80 -12.03
C ALA A 366 23.42 -2.25 -12.03
N LYS A 367 22.66 -2.65 -11.02
CA LYS A 367 22.06 -3.98 -10.87
C LYS A 367 20.55 -3.90 -11.05
N ALA A 368 19.96 -4.74 -11.92
CA ALA A 368 18.53 -4.81 -12.11
C ALA A 368 17.84 -5.41 -10.89
N ASN A 369 16.80 -4.75 -10.37
CA ASN A 369 16.03 -5.21 -9.23
C ASN A 369 15.00 -6.29 -9.64
N GLY A 370 14.42 -6.19 -10.83
CA GLY A 370 13.44 -7.15 -11.37
C GLY A 370 14.02 -8.42 -11.97
N SER A 371 15.27 -8.80 -11.62
CA SER A 371 15.92 -10.00 -12.15
C SER A 371 15.96 -11.14 -11.13
N THR A 372 15.73 -12.36 -11.61
CA THR A 372 15.92 -13.61 -10.83
C THR A 372 17.37 -14.06 -10.75
N SER A 373 18.26 -13.41 -11.51
CA SER A 373 19.71 -13.66 -11.54
C SER A 373 20.50 -12.37 -11.30
N ASP A 374 21.83 -12.45 -11.14
CA ASP A 374 22.68 -11.27 -10.88
C ASP A 374 22.96 -10.47 -12.17
N VAL A 375 21.90 -9.87 -12.71
CA VAL A 375 21.96 -9.05 -13.94
C VAL A 375 22.43 -7.65 -13.60
N LYS A 376 23.59 -7.27 -14.16
CA LYS A 376 24.25 -5.99 -13.87
C LYS A 376 25.08 -5.50 -15.06
N ALA A 377 25.30 -4.19 -15.10
CA ALA A 377 26.27 -3.53 -15.97
C ALA A 377 27.21 -2.67 -15.17
N THR A 378 28.41 -2.45 -15.70
CA THR A 378 29.46 -1.72 -14.99
C THR A 378 30.04 -0.62 -15.88
N CYS A 379 30.45 0.48 -15.24
CA CYS A 379 31.19 1.57 -15.85
C CYS A 379 32.51 1.79 -15.09
N ALA A 380 33.63 1.71 -15.77
CA ALA A 380 34.94 2.02 -15.19
C ALA A 380 35.11 3.54 -15.04
N VAL A 381 35.50 3.98 -13.85
CA VAL A 381 35.71 5.42 -13.55
C VAL A 381 37.16 5.64 -13.21
N THR A 382 37.81 6.61 -13.86
CA THR A 382 39.13 7.10 -13.53
C THR A 382 39.05 8.56 -13.16
N VAL A 383 39.63 8.92 -12.02
CA VAL A 383 39.72 10.30 -11.55
C VAL A 383 41.19 10.66 -11.40
N TRP A 384 41.62 11.72 -12.03
CA TRP A 384 42.96 12.25 -11.84
C TRP A 384 42.91 13.64 -11.25
N LYS A 385 43.98 14.02 -10.56
CA LYS A 385 44.17 15.36 -9.99
C LYS A 385 45.23 16.10 -10.79
N THR A 386 44.86 17.26 -11.31
CA THR A 386 45.86 18.16 -11.93
C THR A 386 46.81 18.65 -10.85
N PRO A 387 48.14 18.56 -11.06
CA PRO A 387 49.11 19.15 -10.14
C PRO A 387 48.88 20.65 -9.99
N GLU A 388 48.89 21.12 -8.78
CA GLU A 388 48.84 22.58 -8.50
C GLU A 388 50.09 23.22 -9.08
N ALA A 389 49.93 24.31 -9.87
CA ALA A 389 51.07 25.06 -10.40
C ALA A 389 51.96 25.53 -9.22
N PRO A 390 53.29 25.38 -9.32
CA PRO A 390 54.16 25.85 -8.24
C PRO A 390 53.90 27.35 -7.99
N THR A 391 53.56 27.69 -6.77
CA THR A 391 53.45 29.07 -6.32
C THR A 391 54.83 29.73 -6.52
N GLN A 392 54.95 30.67 -7.46
CA GLN A 392 56.16 31.46 -7.58
C GLN A 392 56.42 32.12 -6.23
N ALA A 393 57.62 31.88 -5.69
CA ALA A 393 58.04 32.61 -4.50
C ALA A 393 58.06 34.11 -4.80
N PRO A 394 57.60 34.94 -3.89
CA PRO A 394 57.66 36.39 -4.08
C PRO A 394 59.12 36.81 -4.25
N SER A 395 59.39 37.54 -5.36
CA SER A 395 60.67 38.16 -5.68
C SER A 395 61.04 39.25 -4.70
#